data_04f09756a4b9dbbd9b042a24736d6dd3
#
_entry.id   04f09756a4b9dbbd9b042a24736d6dd3
#
_cell.length_a   1.000
_cell.length_b   1.000
_cell.length_c   1.000
_cell.angle_alpha   90.00
_cell.angle_beta   90.00
_cell.angle_gamma   90.00
#
_symmetry.space_group_name_H-M   'P 1'
#
loop_
_entity.id
_entity.type
_entity.pdbx_description
1 polymer ?
#
loop_
_entity_poly.entity_id
_entity_poly.type
_entity_poly.pdbx_seq_one_letter_code
_entity_poly.pdbx_strand_id
1 'polypeptide(L)'
;LSRLPGWLADVLVCDPYLPTSLLPRWRRVWYAAVRAVTVSLAVSVAACIGTMPLIAHYFHLFTAVNFLSNLVIVPLSTLTITTGFASFLLDILWQPLAGVLNNANYAFMELMLSASRWFERLPMAFIYVKTPPVWLSAAFYGAMALFLWAGMRKFTQRFAWLGVAALCALAIGLAARNGEPTVTLTVLSVGDGAAAFVDLPGEKHDTLIDCGPAKSAHFILKPFLRAQGCDSVETLILTHADANHIGAVGMVLDGFQPRRIFDNGQSRWTRVAGGSLPGFRALRLIEPATLPLGESAELRVIYPRAGPLPLLGDNASLVLQLRCGSHRVLLASDIGATVERELLAAKVDVRSDILIKGLHSREDSCTDGLLDAVAPQWVIISCGEAATRTPALPAMLSRIEAHGARVLRTDVNGAVTVRMSLDDLDVKNFLSDSSPVLGFARRETP
;
A
#
# COMPACT_ATOMS: atom_id res chain seq x y z
N LEU A 1 21.93 -13.69 -33.56
CA LEU A 1 23.41 -13.49 -33.60
C LEU A 1 23.91 -13.14 -35.00
N SER A 2 23.26 -13.57 -36.09
CA SER A 2 23.64 -13.30 -37.50
C SER A 2 23.56 -11.80 -37.94
N ARG A 3 23.24 -10.88 -37.06
CA ARG A 3 23.14 -9.43 -37.34
C ARG A 3 24.10 -8.59 -36.49
N LEU A 4 24.96 -9.19 -35.68
CA LEU A 4 25.97 -8.45 -34.93
C LEU A 4 27.10 -8.01 -35.86
N PRO A 5 27.66 -6.79 -35.69
CA PRO A 5 28.89 -6.39 -36.39
C PRO A 5 29.99 -7.43 -36.16
N GLY A 6 30.76 -7.77 -37.20
CA GLY A 6 31.76 -8.88 -37.17
C GLY A 6 32.69 -8.80 -35.95
N TRP A 7 33.19 -7.60 -35.62
CA TRP A 7 34.06 -7.39 -34.45
C TRP A 7 33.42 -7.75 -33.11
N LEU A 8 32.09 -7.53 -32.99
CA LEU A 8 31.33 -7.86 -31.78
C LEU A 8 31.04 -9.38 -31.71
N ALA A 9 30.79 -9.99 -32.86
CA ALA A 9 30.63 -11.43 -32.96
C ALA A 9 31.90 -12.15 -32.55
N ASP A 10 33.08 -11.70 -33.03
CA ASP A 10 34.39 -12.30 -32.70
C ASP A 10 34.79 -12.18 -31.23
N VAL A 11 34.26 -11.14 -30.53
CA VAL A 11 34.51 -10.93 -29.08
C VAL A 11 33.52 -11.71 -28.21
N LEU A 12 32.25 -11.79 -28.63
CA LEU A 12 31.15 -12.33 -27.80
C LEU A 12 30.85 -13.81 -28.12
N VAL A 13 31.11 -14.28 -29.33
CA VAL A 13 30.68 -15.60 -29.78
C VAL A 13 31.89 -16.42 -30.24
N CYS A 14 32.08 -17.57 -29.61
CA CYS A 14 33.06 -18.55 -30.13
C CYS A 14 32.54 -19.11 -31.45
N ASP A 15 33.40 -19.16 -32.48
CA ASP A 15 33.09 -19.83 -33.75
C ASP A 15 32.72 -21.30 -33.44
N PRO A 16 31.48 -21.74 -33.74
CA PRO A 16 31.05 -23.10 -33.47
C PRO A 16 31.87 -24.17 -34.19
N TYR A 17 32.57 -23.79 -35.23
CA TYR A 17 33.41 -24.71 -36.02
C TYR A 17 34.86 -24.76 -35.52
N LEU A 18 35.29 -23.87 -34.61
CA LEU A 18 36.63 -23.87 -34.07
C LEU A 18 36.71 -24.75 -32.81
N PRO A 19 37.53 -25.84 -32.81
CA PRO A 19 37.71 -26.66 -31.62
C PRO A 19 38.26 -25.82 -30.46
N THR A 20 37.61 -25.92 -29.27
CA THR A 20 38.02 -25.16 -28.09
C THR A 20 39.43 -25.44 -27.62
N SER A 21 40.04 -26.57 -28.07
CA SER A 21 41.42 -26.94 -27.81
C SER A 21 42.44 -26.02 -28.50
N LEU A 22 42.06 -25.42 -29.63
CA LEU A 22 42.91 -24.52 -30.41
C LEU A 22 42.88 -23.07 -29.93
N LEU A 23 41.96 -22.75 -29.03
CA LEU A 23 41.86 -21.40 -28.48
C LEU A 23 42.92 -21.18 -27.38
N PRO A 24 43.57 -19.98 -27.34
CA PRO A 24 44.38 -19.56 -26.20
C PRO A 24 43.60 -19.64 -24.89
N ARG A 25 44.29 -19.96 -23.78
CA ARG A 25 43.65 -20.12 -22.44
C ARG A 25 42.79 -18.92 -22.06
N TRP A 26 43.27 -17.69 -22.32
CA TRP A 26 42.53 -16.49 -22.00
C TRP A 26 41.23 -16.35 -22.79
N ARG A 27 41.18 -16.72 -24.08
CA ARG A 27 39.94 -16.73 -24.88
C ARG A 27 38.94 -17.77 -24.37
N ARG A 28 39.41 -18.95 -23.97
CA ARG A 28 38.53 -19.97 -23.36
C ARG A 28 37.88 -19.47 -22.09
N VAL A 29 38.65 -18.81 -21.19
CA VAL A 29 38.13 -18.21 -19.96
C VAL A 29 37.15 -17.10 -20.28
N TRP A 30 37.47 -16.22 -21.23
CA TRP A 30 36.60 -15.15 -21.68
C TRP A 30 35.26 -15.66 -22.22
N TYR A 31 35.25 -16.62 -23.14
CA TYR A 31 34.00 -17.19 -23.67
C TYR A 31 33.21 -17.94 -22.62
N ALA A 32 33.85 -18.62 -21.69
CA ALA A 32 33.18 -19.25 -20.55
C ALA A 32 32.50 -18.19 -19.66
N ALA A 33 33.17 -17.08 -19.37
CA ALA A 33 32.64 -15.98 -18.60
C ALA A 33 31.45 -15.29 -19.32
N VAL A 34 31.62 -14.96 -20.62
CA VAL A 34 30.52 -14.37 -21.42
C VAL A 34 29.30 -15.31 -21.46
N ARG A 35 29.54 -16.61 -21.68
CA ARG A 35 28.47 -17.61 -21.68
C ARG A 35 27.76 -17.69 -20.31
N ALA A 36 28.52 -17.71 -19.22
CA ALA A 36 27.99 -17.75 -17.88
C ALA A 36 27.11 -16.52 -17.60
N VAL A 37 27.58 -15.31 -17.91
CA VAL A 37 26.83 -14.07 -17.78
C VAL A 37 25.57 -14.09 -18.65
N THR A 38 25.66 -14.48 -19.92
CA THR A 38 24.49 -14.52 -20.82
C THR A 38 23.44 -15.52 -20.35
N VAL A 39 23.85 -16.70 -19.90
CA VAL A 39 22.94 -17.71 -19.37
C VAL A 39 22.32 -17.23 -18.09
N SER A 40 23.08 -16.65 -17.16
CA SER A 40 22.56 -16.09 -15.91
C SER A 40 21.53 -14.98 -16.16
N LEU A 41 21.81 -14.06 -17.10
CA LEU A 41 20.86 -13.03 -17.50
C LEU A 41 19.60 -13.63 -18.13
N ALA A 42 19.74 -14.60 -19.04
CA ALA A 42 18.58 -15.25 -19.66
C ALA A 42 17.69 -15.96 -18.63
N VAL A 43 18.30 -16.68 -17.68
CA VAL A 43 17.57 -17.33 -16.59
C VAL A 43 16.90 -16.29 -15.69
N SER A 44 17.60 -15.22 -15.33
CA SER A 44 17.05 -14.13 -14.51
C SER A 44 15.85 -13.46 -15.18
N VAL A 45 15.97 -13.14 -16.48
CA VAL A 45 14.85 -12.56 -17.25
C VAL A 45 13.66 -13.51 -17.30
N ALA A 46 13.91 -14.79 -17.59
CA ALA A 46 12.84 -15.80 -17.62
C ALA A 46 12.13 -15.95 -16.25
N ALA A 47 12.93 -15.98 -15.18
CA ALA A 47 12.39 -16.04 -13.82
C ALA A 47 11.58 -14.77 -13.46
N CYS A 48 12.11 -13.58 -13.78
CA CYS A 48 11.40 -12.32 -13.55
C CYS A 48 10.07 -12.28 -14.31
N ILE A 49 10.05 -12.65 -15.58
CA ILE A 49 8.82 -12.73 -16.38
C ILE A 49 7.84 -13.73 -15.75
N GLY A 50 8.32 -14.91 -15.39
CA GLY A 50 7.46 -15.96 -14.82
C GLY A 50 6.88 -15.62 -13.46
N THR A 51 7.58 -14.86 -12.65
CA THR A 51 7.13 -14.49 -11.29
C THR A 51 6.44 -13.13 -11.22
N MET A 52 6.56 -12.29 -12.27
CA MET A 52 6.07 -10.90 -12.27
C MET A 52 4.61 -10.74 -11.85
N PRO A 53 3.62 -11.50 -12.35
CA PRO A 53 2.24 -11.33 -11.93
C PRO A 53 2.01 -11.67 -10.45
N LEU A 54 2.71 -12.68 -9.93
CA LEU A 54 2.64 -13.06 -8.52
C LEU A 54 3.28 -11.99 -7.63
N ILE A 55 4.44 -11.49 -8.01
CA ILE A 55 5.13 -10.40 -7.27
C ILE A 55 4.25 -9.14 -7.26
N ALA A 56 3.67 -8.77 -8.41
CA ALA A 56 2.77 -7.64 -8.51
C ALA A 56 1.50 -7.84 -7.67
N HIS A 57 0.97 -9.06 -7.59
CA HIS A 57 -0.26 -9.35 -6.84
C HIS A 57 -0.04 -9.41 -5.32
N TYR A 58 1.03 -10.06 -4.85
CA TYR A 58 1.25 -10.28 -3.42
C TYR A 58 2.13 -9.21 -2.77
N PHE A 59 3.08 -8.65 -3.51
CA PHE A 59 4.04 -7.67 -2.97
C PHE A 59 3.82 -6.26 -3.52
N HIS A 60 2.92 -6.10 -4.50
CA HIS A 60 2.59 -4.81 -5.13
C HIS A 60 3.82 -4.10 -5.71
N LEU A 61 4.80 -4.88 -6.18
CA LEU A 61 6.09 -4.39 -6.64
C LEU A 61 6.37 -4.83 -8.07
N PHE A 62 6.95 -3.92 -8.83
CA PHE A 62 7.65 -4.23 -10.08
C PHE A 62 9.11 -3.80 -9.94
N THR A 63 10.05 -4.73 -10.12
CA THR A 63 11.49 -4.48 -9.96
C THR A 63 12.20 -4.63 -11.30
N ALA A 64 12.54 -3.49 -11.93
CA ALA A 64 13.24 -3.48 -13.22
C ALA A 64 14.71 -3.88 -13.07
N VAL A 65 15.32 -3.62 -11.93
CA VAL A 65 16.74 -3.87 -11.66
C VAL A 65 17.03 -5.33 -11.29
N ASN A 66 15.99 -6.13 -11.06
CA ASN A 66 16.14 -7.50 -10.52
C ASN A 66 17.00 -8.42 -11.38
N PHE A 67 16.93 -8.30 -12.72
CA PHE A 67 17.75 -9.11 -13.61
C PHE A 67 19.24 -8.75 -13.54
N LEU A 68 19.59 -7.48 -13.25
CA LEU A 68 21.00 -7.06 -13.06
C LEU A 68 21.48 -7.44 -11.66
N SER A 69 20.66 -7.23 -10.63
CA SER A 69 21.03 -7.57 -9.25
C SER A 69 21.25 -9.08 -9.09
N ASN A 70 20.48 -9.92 -9.77
CA ASN A 70 20.63 -11.37 -9.73
C ASN A 70 22.01 -11.85 -10.26
N LEU A 71 22.65 -11.09 -11.14
CA LEU A 71 24.00 -11.40 -11.61
C LEU A 71 25.05 -11.37 -10.49
N VAL A 72 24.79 -10.56 -9.45
CA VAL A 72 25.67 -10.41 -8.29
C VAL A 72 25.13 -11.20 -7.09
N ILE A 73 23.83 -11.07 -6.81
CA ILE A 73 23.21 -11.66 -5.63
C ILE A 73 23.16 -13.18 -5.70
N VAL A 74 22.86 -13.78 -6.86
CA VAL A 74 22.77 -15.24 -7.00
C VAL A 74 24.12 -15.94 -6.75
N PRO A 75 25.26 -15.52 -7.32
CA PRO A 75 26.55 -16.09 -6.97
C PRO A 75 26.90 -15.93 -5.49
N LEU A 76 26.65 -14.75 -4.90
CA LEU A 76 26.92 -14.48 -3.49
C LEU A 76 26.04 -15.34 -2.57
N SER A 77 24.76 -15.49 -2.89
CA SER A 77 23.87 -16.35 -2.13
C SER A 77 24.29 -17.82 -2.21
N THR A 78 24.77 -18.27 -3.38
CA THR A 78 25.32 -19.63 -3.55
C THR A 78 26.53 -19.85 -2.67
N LEU A 79 27.47 -18.89 -2.62
CA LEU A 79 28.64 -18.95 -1.75
C LEU A 79 28.22 -18.94 -0.27
N THR A 80 27.29 -18.07 0.12
CA THR A 80 26.75 -17.99 1.47
C THR A 80 26.12 -19.32 1.92
N ILE A 81 25.26 -19.90 1.09
CA ILE A 81 24.60 -21.17 1.42
C ILE A 81 25.63 -22.30 1.51
N THR A 82 26.57 -22.35 0.55
CA THR A 82 27.59 -23.41 0.49
C THR A 82 28.54 -23.33 1.69
N THR A 83 29.05 -22.15 2.01
CA THR A 83 29.98 -21.97 3.13
C THR A 83 29.28 -22.16 4.49
N GLY A 84 28.04 -21.69 4.63
CA GLY A 84 27.25 -21.88 5.83
C GLY A 84 26.94 -23.36 6.08
N PHE A 85 26.51 -24.07 5.03
CA PHE A 85 26.23 -25.51 5.15
C PHE A 85 27.49 -26.33 5.38
N ALA A 86 28.59 -25.99 4.72
CA ALA A 86 29.89 -26.63 4.95
C ALA A 86 30.41 -26.36 6.35
N SER A 87 30.28 -25.15 6.88
CA SER A 87 30.63 -24.81 8.25
C SER A 87 29.83 -25.66 9.26
N PHE A 88 28.51 -25.76 9.05
CA PHE A 88 27.66 -26.58 9.90
C PHE A 88 28.06 -28.07 9.93
N LEU A 89 28.38 -28.65 8.77
CA LEU A 89 28.81 -30.05 8.70
C LEU A 89 30.20 -30.27 9.31
N LEU A 90 31.13 -29.31 9.12
CA LEU A 90 32.50 -29.42 9.61
C LEU A 90 32.62 -29.11 11.11
N ASP A 91 31.65 -28.43 11.71
CA ASP A 91 31.66 -28.13 13.14
C ASP A 91 31.70 -29.42 13.98
N ILE A 92 31.08 -30.49 13.49
CA ILE A 92 31.09 -31.81 14.10
C ILE A 92 32.47 -32.48 14.03
N LEU A 93 33.24 -32.18 12.97
CA LEU A 93 34.50 -32.87 12.66
C LEU A 93 35.73 -32.07 13.06
N TRP A 94 35.72 -30.75 12.82
CA TRP A 94 36.89 -29.90 13.04
C TRP A 94 36.50 -28.41 13.19
N GLN A 95 36.25 -28.02 14.44
CA GLN A 95 35.80 -26.67 14.81
C GLN A 95 36.66 -25.50 14.25
N PRO A 96 38.02 -25.55 14.22
CA PRO A 96 38.78 -24.43 13.66
C PRO A 96 38.49 -24.15 12.19
N LEU A 97 38.31 -25.17 11.37
CA LEU A 97 37.95 -25.02 9.95
C LEU A 97 36.50 -24.55 9.80
N ALA A 98 35.59 -25.04 10.61
CA ALA A 98 34.21 -24.56 10.67
C ALA A 98 34.18 -23.06 11.01
N GLY A 99 34.98 -22.58 11.94
CA GLY A 99 35.12 -21.17 12.29
C GLY A 99 35.60 -20.30 11.12
N VAL A 100 36.59 -20.78 10.34
CA VAL A 100 37.06 -20.06 9.13
C VAL A 100 35.95 -19.95 8.10
N LEU A 101 35.20 -21.04 7.84
CA LEU A 101 34.09 -21.05 6.89
C LEU A 101 32.93 -20.14 7.36
N ASN A 102 32.65 -20.12 8.66
CA ASN A 102 31.63 -19.26 9.23
C ASN A 102 31.97 -17.75 9.08
N ASN A 103 33.25 -17.39 9.30
CA ASN A 103 33.73 -16.03 9.07
C ASN A 103 33.64 -15.66 7.57
N ALA A 104 33.99 -16.57 6.67
CA ALA A 104 33.84 -16.37 5.23
C ALA A 104 32.33 -16.21 4.86
N ASN A 105 31.45 -17.01 5.44
CA ASN A 105 30.01 -16.90 5.25
C ASN A 105 29.48 -15.54 5.70
N TYR A 106 29.91 -15.07 6.87
CA TYR A 106 29.57 -13.74 7.35
C TYR A 106 30.00 -12.64 6.36
N ALA A 107 31.24 -12.72 5.83
CA ALA A 107 31.71 -11.75 4.84
C ALA A 107 30.87 -11.78 3.54
N PHE A 108 30.47 -12.97 3.05
CA PHE A 108 29.60 -13.09 1.89
C PHE A 108 28.20 -12.53 2.15
N MET A 109 27.63 -12.75 3.35
CA MET A 109 26.36 -12.15 3.73
C MET A 109 26.42 -10.62 3.76
N GLU A 110 27.44 -10.05 4.38
CA GLU A 110 27.65 -8.59 4.42
C GLU A 110 27.82 -8.01 3.00
N LEU A 111 28.55 -8.68 2.15
CA LEU A 111 28.72 -8.26 0.76
C LEU A 111 27.39 -8.33 0.00
N MET A 112 26.63 -9.39 0.19
CA MET A 112 25.29 -9.56 -0.41
C MET A 112 24.32 -8.47 0.05
N LEU A 113 24.27 -8.16 1.37
CA LEU A 113 23.43 -7.11 1.92
C LEU A 113 23.86 -5.73 1.40
N SER A 114 25.15 -5.48 1.31
CA SER A 114 25.70 -4.22 0.80
C SER A 114 25.38 -4.03 -0.69
N ALA A 115 25.51 -5.09 -1.50
CA ALA A 115 25.11 -5.09 -2.90
C ALA A 115 23.60 -4.85 -3.05
N SER A 116 22.76 -5.51 -2.23
CA SER A 116 21.31 -5.32 -2.25
C SER A 116 20.93 -3.87 -1.95
N ARG A 117 21.51 -3.27 -0.89
CA ARG A 117 21.30 -1.86 -0.54
C ARG A 117 21.77 -0.90 -1.63
N TRP A 118 22.82 -1.26 -2.36
CA TRP A 118 23.31 -0.46 -3.48
C TRP A 118 22.34 -0.50 -4.66
N PHE A 119 21.80 -1.69 -5.01
CA PHE A 119 20.80 -1.83 -6.06
C PHE A 119 19.49 -1.13 -5.73
N GLU A 120 19.08 -1.13 -4.46
CA GLU A 120 17.89 -0.43 -3.97
C GLU A 120 17.97 1.10 -4.19
N ARG A 121 19.18 1.68 -4.15
CA ARG A 121 19.40 3.11 -4.37
C ARG A 121 19.37 3.56 -5.82
N LEU A 122 19.34 2.62 -6.77
CA LEU A 122 19.29 2.96 -8.17
C LEU A 122 17.92 3.60 -8.50
N PRO A 123 17.90 4.62 -9.38
CA PRO A 123 16.65 5.19 -9.82
C PRO A 123 15.79 4.11 -10.50
N MET A 124 14.50 4.08 -10.20
CA MET A 124 13.56 3.07 -10.72
C MET A 124 13.91 1.62 -10.34
N ALA A 125 14.64 1.40 -9.24
CA ALA A 125 14.98 0.05 -8.78
C ALA A 125 13.72 -0.79 -8.57
N PHE A 126 12.68 -0.18 -8.02
CA PHE A 126 11.37 -0.77 -7.86
C PHE A 126 10.28 0.29 -8.03
N ILE A 127 9.11 -0.14 -8.44
CA ILE A 127 7.90 0.70 -8.57
C ILE A 127 6.78 -0.06 -7.89
N TYR A 128 6.02 0.62 -7.04
CA TYR A 128 4.80 0.04 -6.50
C TYR A 128 3.69 0.10 -7.54
N VAL A 129 2.94 -0.98 -7.64
CA VAL A 129 1.86 -1.13 -8.62
C VAL A 129 0.56 -1.52 -7.92
N LYS A 130 -0.53 -0.96 -8.37
CA LYS A 130 -1.87 -1.35 -7.89
C LYS A 130 -2.06 -2.86 -8.11
N THR A 131 -2.69 -3.52 -7.14
CA THR A 131 -2.92 -4.97 -7.19
C THR A 131 -3.64 -5.35 -8.49
N PRO A 132 -3.01 -6.14 -9.38
CA PRO A 132 -3.67 -6.58 -10.58
C PRO A 132 -4.81 -7.55 -10.25
N PRO A 133 -5.96 -7.46 -10.93
CA PRO A 133 -7.05 -8.40 -10.72
C PRO A 133 -6.61 -9.83 -11.11
N VAL A 134 -7.13 -10.84 -10.40
CA VAL A 134 -6.74 -12.26 -10.56
C VAL A 134 -6.87 -12.74 -12.01
N TRP A 135 -7.92 -12.30 -12.71
CA TRP A 135 -8.12 -12.67 -14.11
C TRP A 135 -7.00 -12.20 -15.04
N LEU A 136 -6.36 -11.06 -14.73
CA LEU A 136 -5.23 -10.54 -15.51
C LEU A 136 -4.01 -11.44 -15.34
N SER A 137 -3.72 -11.88 -14.12
CA SER A 137 -2.65 -12.86 -13.84
C SER A 137 -2.93 -14.21 -14.54
N ALA A 138 -4.18 -14.68 -14.50
CA ALA A 138 -4.59 -15.89 -15.19
C ALA A 138 -4.43 -15.77 -16.72
N ALA A 139 -4.83 -14.63 -17.30
CA ALA A 139 -4.66 -14.35 -18.72
C ALA A 139 -3.18 -14.32 -19.14
N PHE A 140 -2.32 -13.70 -18.30
CA PHE A 140 -0.88 -13.68 -18.53
C PHE A 140 -0.27 -15.09 -18.56
N TYR A 141 -0.57 -15.93 -17.56
CA TYR A 141 -0.06 -17.31 -17.54
C TYR A 141 -0.64 -18.16 -18.65
N GLY A 142 -1.91 -17.97 -19.02
CA GLY A 142 -2.52 -18.60 -20.17
C GLY A 142 -1.82 -18.24 -21.48
N ALA A 143 -1.54 -16.95 -21.68
CA ALA A 143 -0.78 -16.49 -22.85
C ALA A 143 0.65 -17.03 -22.88
N MET A 144 1.31 -17.09 -21.72
CA MET A 144 2.65 -17.67 -21.59
C MET A 144 2.65 -19.17 -21.91
N ALA A 145 1.69 -19.92 -21.41
CA ALA A 145 1.54 -21.36 -21.70
C ALA A 145 1.31 -21.60 -23.19
N LEU A 146 0.42 -20.82 -23.81
CA LEU A 146 0.18 -20.86 -25.25
C LEU A 146 1.43 -20.50 -26.07
N PHE A 147 2.18 -19.49 -25.65
CA PHE A 147 3.44 -19.11 -26.28
C PHE A 147 4.48 -20.24 -26.23
N LEU A 148 4.63 -20.89 -25.07
CA LEU A 148 5.54 -22.05 -24.90
C LEU A 148 5.08 -23.23 -25.75
N TRP A 149 3.79 -23.52 -25.78
CA TRP A 149 3.22 -24.60 -26.59
C TRP A 149 3.36 -24.33 -28.11
N ALA A 150 3.03 -23.11 -28.56
CA ALA A 150 3.20 -22.70 -29.97
C ALA A 150 4.67 -22.61 -30.37
N GLY A 151 5.54 -22.35 -29.42
CA GLY A 151 6.99 -22.30 -29.61
C GLY A 151 7.63 -23.63 -30.00
N MET A 152 6.96 -24.75 -29.74
CA MET A 152 7.34 -26.08 -30.22
C MET A 152 6.96 -26.31 -31.70
N ARG A 153 6.16 -25.40 -32.29
CA ARG A 153 5.76 -25.43 -33.70
C ARG A 153 6.51 -24.35 -34.49
N LYS A 154 6.11 -23.86 -35.62
CA LYS A 154 6.93 -23.01 -36.53
C LYS A 154 7.14 -21.58 -36.00
N PHE A 155 8.34 -21.00 -36.24
CA PHE A 155 8.81 -19.67 -35.79
C PHE A 155 7.87 -18.50 -36.11
N THR A 156 7.14 -18.54 -37.25
CA THR A 156 6.15 -17.52 -37.65
C THR A 156 4.95 -17.45 -36.73
N GLN A 157 4.54 -18.54 -36.08
CA GLN A 157 3.41 -18.57 -35.15
C GLN A 157 3.76 -17.90 -33.81
N ARG A 158 5.05 -17.84 -33.43
CA ARG A 158 5.51 -17.17 -32.20
C ARG A 158 5.24 -15.66 -32.23
N PHE A 159 5.50 -15.01 -33.37
CA PHE A 159 5.25 -13.57 -33.51
C PHE A 159 3.76 -13.23 -33.51
N ALA A 160 2.93 -14.10 -34.06
CA ALA A 160 1.48 -13.92 -34.02
C ALA A 160 0.95 -13.96 -32.57
N TRP A 161 1.42 -14.92 -31.75
CA TRP A 161 1.02 -15.02 -30.35
C TRP A 161 1.58 -13.88 -29.47
N LEU A 162 2.79 -13.41 -29.74
CA LEU A 162 3.32 -12.22 -29.10
C LEU A 162 2.49 -10.96 -29.42
N GLY A 163 2.04 -10.86 -30.67
CA GLY A 163 1.10 -9.81 -31.09
C GLY A 163 -0.24 -9.87 -30.35
N VAL A 164 -0.80 -11.07 -30.21
CA VAL A 164 -2.04 -11.28 -29.45
C VAL A 164 -1.86 -10.93 -27.96
N ALA A 165 -0.77 -11.38 -27.34
CA ALA A 165 -0.48 -11.05 -25.94
C ALA A 165 -0.28 -9.54 -25.73
N ALA A 166 0.43 -8.86 -26.66
CA ALA A 166 0.59 -7.41 -26.63
C ALA A 166 -0.72 -6.66 -26.83
N LEU A 167 -1.57 -7.12 -27.75
CA LEU A 167 -2.93 -6.56 -27.97
C LEU A 167 -3.82 -6.76 -26.74
N CYS A 168 -3.78 -7.93 -26.11
CA CYS A 168 -4.52 -8.18 -24.87
C CYS A 168 -4.03 -7.26 -23.75
N ALA A 169 -2.72 -7.13 -23.57
CA ALA A 169 -2.14 -6.22 -22.57
C ALA A 169 -2.52 -4.76 -22.84
N LEU A 170 -2.50 -4.33 -24.10
CA LEU A 170 -2.93 -3.00 -24.51
C LEU A 170 -4.44 -2.80 -24.28
N ALA A 171 -5.29 -3.76 -24.66
CA ALA A 171 -6.72 -3.70 -24.43
C ALA A 171 -7.07 -3.62 -22.94
N ILE A 172 -6.36 -4.37 -22.10
CA ILE A 172 -6.48 -4.34 -20.64
C ILE A 172 -6.04 -2.97 -20.10
N GLY A 173 -4.92 -2.45 -20.57
CA GLY A 173 -4.42 -1.13 -20.20
C GLY A 173 -5.38 0.00 -20.60
N LEU A 174 -6.00 -0.09 -21.78
CA LEU A 174 -7.01 0.86 -22.23
C LEU A 174 -8.33 0.73 -21.45
N ALA A 175 -8.78 -0.49 -21.17
CA ALA A 175 -9.97 -0.71 -20.33
C ALA A 175 -9.79 -0.20 -18.90
N ALA A 176 -8.57 -0.33 -18.34
CA ALA A 176 -8.24 0.23 -17.03
C ALA A 176 -8.21 1.78 -17.03
N ARG A 177 -7.97 2.42 -18.18
CA ARG A 177 -7.97 3.89 -18.33
C ARG A 177 -9.36 4.48 -18.54
N ASN A 178 -10.33 3.69 -19.03
CA ASN A 178 -11.66 4.16 -19.40
C ASN A 178 -12.69 4.02 -18.27
N GLY A 179 -12.27 3.74 -17.03
CA GLY A 179 -13.14 3.83 -15.86
C GLY A 179 -13.56 5.27 -15.61
N GLU A 180 -14.85 5.51 -15.33
CA GLU A 180 -15.30 6.83 -14.88
C GLU A 180 -14.46 7.30 -13.69
N PRO A 181 -14.16 8.60 -13.59
CA PRO A 181 -13.39 9.14 -12.48
C PRO A 181 -14.17 8.95 -11.17
N THR A 182 -13.87 7.89 -10.44
CA THR A 182 -14.48 7.59 -9.16
C THR A 182 -13.57 7.98 -8.02
N VAL A 183 -14.10 8.73 -7.07
CA VAL A 183 -13.44 9.02 -5.79
C VAL A 183 -13.72 7.85 -4.86
N THR A 184 -12.68 7.23 -4.32
CA THR A 184 -12.82 6.10 -3.41
C THR A 184 -12.32 6.48 -2.02
N LEU A 185 -13.20 6.43 -1.02
CA LEU A 185 -12.84 6.63 0.38
C LEU A 185 -12.86 5.28 1.09
N THR A 186 -11.74 4.88 1.66
CA THR A 186 -11.64 3.63 2.44
C THR A 186 -11.35 3.95 3.90
N VAL A 187 -12.27 3.55 4.78
CA VAL A 187 -12.09 3.58 6.24
C VAL A 187 -11.46 2.25 6.64
N LEU A 188 -10.24 2.31 7.18
CA LEU A 188 -9.46 1.11 7.50
C LEU A 188 -9.83 0.54 8.86
N SER A 189 -9.81 -0.79 8.97
CA SER A 189 -9.92 -1.49 10.25
C SER A 189 -8.56 -1.53 10.96
N VAL A 190 -8.20 -0.45 11.63
CA VAL A 190 -6.91 -0.28 12.32
C VAL A 190 -6.95 -0.64 13.81
N GLY A 191 -8.09 -1.15 14.29
CA GLY A 191 -8.37 -1.38 15.70
C GLY A 191 -8.93 -0.14 16.38
N ASP A 192 -8.52 0.11 17.63
CA ASP A 192 -8.98 1.27 18.38
C ASP A 192 -8.32 2.54 17.83
N GLY A 193 -9.02 3.26 16.98
CA GLY A 193 -8.55 4.47 16.30
C GLY A 193 -9.10 4.59 14.89
N ALA A 194 -8.57 5.53 14.11
CA ALA A 194 -9.03 5.76 12.75
C ALA A 194 -7.87 5.97 11.76
N ALA A 195 -8.12 5.52 10.55
CA ALA A 195 -7.36 5.89 9.35
C ALA A 195 -8.31 5.80 8.15
N ALA A 196 -8.38 6.85 7.36
CA ALA A 196 -9.19 6.91 6.16
C ALA A 196 -8.34 7.37 4.98
N PHE A 197 -8.47 6.68 3.86
CA PHE A 197 -7.71 6.94 2.65
C PHE A 197 -8.66 7.35 1.52
N VAL A 198 -8.40 8.50 0.92
CA VAL A 198 -9.11 9.00 -0.26
C VAL A 198 -8.24 8.79 -1.47
N ASP A 199 -8.59 7.81 -2.30
CA ASP A 199 -7.99 7.50 -3.60
C ASP A 199 -8.74 8.32 -4.66
N LEU A 200 -8.03 9.17 -5.36
CA LEU A 200 -8.58 10.10 -6.35
C LEU A 200 -8.24 9.65 -7.77
N PRO A 201 -9.05 9.99 -8.76
CA PRO A 201 -8.74 9.69 -10.15
C PRO A 201 -7.43 10.34 -10.59
N GLY A 202 -6.45 9.50 -10.95
CA GLY A 202 -5.10 9.96 -11.34
C GLY A 202 -4.10 9.92 -10.16
N GLU A 203 -2.87 9.56 -10.43
CA GLU A 203 -1.85 9.12 -9.47
C GLU A 203 -1.30 10.20 -8.51
N LYS A 204 -1.86 11.41 -8.41
CA LYS A 204 -1.15 12.54 -7.78
C LYS A 204 -1.88 13.27 -6.65
N HIS A 205 -3.02 12.81 -6.21
CA HIS A 205 -3.83 13.60 -5.27
C HIS A 205 -4.32 12.85 -4.03
N ASP A 206 -3.80 11.66 -3.80
CA ASP A 206 -4.21 10.80 -2.69
C ASP A 206 -4.07 11.48 -1.34
N THR A 207 -5.11 11.35 -0.54
CA THR A 207 -5.18 11.97 0.77
C THR A 207 -5.38 10.93 1.86
N LEU A 208 -4.50 10.95 2.87
CA LEU A 208 -4.62 10.14 4.07
C LEU A 208 -5.13 11.02 5.22
N ILE A 209 -6.22 10.60 5.85
CA ILE A 209 -6.81 11.26 7.02
C ILE A 209 -6.61 10.33 8.21
N ASP A 210 -5.79 10.75 9.16
CA ASP A 210 -5.25 9.96 10.26
C ASP A 210 -4.46 8.72 9.78
N CYS A 211 -3.68 8.13 10.69
CA CYS A 211 -2.76 7.04 10.38
C CYS A 211 -3.06 5.77 11.20
N GLY A 212 -3.97 5.85 12.16
CA GLY A 212 -4.19 4.79 13.12
C GLY A 212 -3.07 4.65 14.17
N PRO A 213 -3.18 3.66 15.05
CA PRO A 213 -2.18 3.39 16.09
C PRO A 213 -0.89 2.81 15.50
N ALA A 214 0.24 3.01 16.21
CA ALA A 214 1.56 2.53 15.78
C ALA A 214 1.59 1.01 15.48
N LYS A 215 0.81 0.21 16.22
CA LYS A 215 0.71 -1.24 16.03
C LYS A 215 0.15 -1.64 14.66
N SER A 216 -0.70 -0.81 14.05
CA SER A 216 -1.30 -1.06 12.73
C SER A 216 -0.42 -0.60 11.56
N ALA A 217 0.63 0.19 11.82
CA ALA A 217 1.46 0.83 10.81
C ALA A 217 2.01 -0.14 9.76
N HIS A 218 2.69 -1.20 10.21
CA HIS A 218 3.39 -2.13 9.32
C HIS A 218 2.53 -3.27 8.79
N PHE A 219 1.45 -3.63 9.49
CA PHE A 219 0.63 -4.80 9.16
C PHE A 219 -0.67 -4.45 8.44
N ILE A 220 -1.16 -3.20 8.58
CA ILE A 220 -2.42 -2.77 7.97
C ILE A 220 -2.18 -1.58 7.04
N LEU A 221 -1.72 -0.43 7.57
CA LEU A 221 -1.66 0.81 6.82
C LEU A 221 -0.64 0.75 5.67
N LYS A 222 0.62 0.36 5.95
CA LYS A 222 1.66 0.27 4.92
C LYS A 222 1.31 -0.71 3.81
N PRO A 223 0.91 -1.98 4.08
CA PRO A 223 0.48 -2.91 3.04
C PRO A 223 -0.72 -2.40 2.23
N PHE A 224 -1.70 -1.77 2.89
CA PHE A 224 -2.86 -1.21 2.20
C PHE A 224 -2.46 -0.11 1.22
N LEU A 225 -1.68 0.89 1.64
CA LEU A 225 -1.24 1.98 0.78
C LEU A 225 -0.41 1.44 -0.41
N ARG A 226 0.47 0.45 -0.16
CA ARG A 226 1.23 -0.21 -1.23
C ARG A 226 0.32 -0.99 -2.20
N ALA A 227 -0.72 -1.66 -1.69
CA ALA A 227 -1.71 -2.36 -2.52
C ALA A 227 -2.52 -1.41 -3.41
N GLN A 228 -2.70 -0.15 -2.99
CA GLN A 228 -3.29 0.91 -3.82
C GLN A 228 -2.29 1.47 -4.85
N GLY A 229 -1.03 1.05 -4.83
CA GLY A 229 0.01 1.55 -5.71
C GLY A 229 0.62 2.88 -5.27
N CYS A 230 0.39 3.29 -4.02
CA CYS A 230 0.92 4.55 -3.52
C CYS A 230 2.42 4.44 -3.24
N ASP A 231 3.22 5.23 -3.95
CA ASP A 231 4.63 5.47 -3.65
C ASP A 231 4.82 6.63 -2.67
N SER A 232 3.96 7.62 -2.76
CA SER A 232 3.91 8.80 -1.88
C SER A 232 2.48 9.21 -1.63
N VAL A 233 2.22 9.89 -0.53
CA VAL A 233 0.92 10.49 -0.20
C VAL A 233 1.00 11.99 -0.50
N GLU A 234 0.07 12.54 -1.27
CA GLU A 234 0.06 13.98 -1.56
C GLU A 234 -0.29 14.79 -0.32
N THR A 235 -1.34 14.38 0.39
CA THR A 235 -1.83 15.12 1.55
C THR A 235 -2.06 14.18 2.74
N LEU A 236 -1.50 14.56 3.89
CA LEU A 236 -1.74 13.92 5.19
C LEU A 236 -2.50 14.90 6.08
N ILE A 237 -3.64 14.50 6.60
CA ILE A 237 -4.44 15.30 7.54
C ILE A 237 -4.49 14.57 8.87
N LEU A 238 -4.08 15.23 9.94
CA LEU A 238 -4.10 14.71 11.31
C LEU A 238 -5.23 15.41 12.07
N THR A 239 -6.28 14.65 12.42
CA THR A 239 -7.50 15.24 13.00
C THR A 239 -7.27 15.74 14.41
N HIS A 240 -6.56 14.99 15.24
CA HIS A 240 -6.17 15.36 16.60
C HIS A 240 -4.99 14.54 17.10
N ALA A 241 -4.37 14.97 18.21
CA ALA A 241 -3.12 14.41 18.71
C ALA A 241 -3.33 13.21 19.66
N ASP A 242 -4.15 12.23 19.26
CA ASP A 242 -4.30 10.95 19.96
C ASP A 242 -3.46 9.86 19.31
N ALA A 243 -2.87 8.98 20.14
CA ALA A 243 -1.99 7.90 19.68
C ALA A 243 -2.70 6.86 18.78
N ASN A 244 -4.02 6.72 18.92
CA ASN A 244 -4.82 5.82 18.08
C ASN A 244 -5.11 6.42 16.69
N HIS A 245 -4.91 7.73 16.51
CA HIS A 245 -5.10 8.43 15.25
C HIS A 245 -3.80 8.74 14.54
N ILE A 246 -2.77 9.12 15.29
CA ILE A 246 -1.49 9.58 14.72
C ILE A 246 -0.30 8.68 15.06
N GLY A 247 -0.54 7.53 15.69
CA GLY A 247 0.53 6.64 16.15
C GLY A 247 1.45 6.12 15.03
N ALA A 248 0.91 5.94 13.84
CA ALA A 248 1.69 5.48 12.68
C ALA A 248 2.31 6.60 11.85
N VAL A 249 2.22 7.87 12.28
CA VAL A 249 2.68 9.03 11.49
C VAL A 249 4.16 8.94 11.12
N GLY A 250 5.03 8.46 12.00
CA GLY A 250 6.45 8.28 11.71
C GLY A 250 6.68 7.38 10.49
N MET A 251 6.00 6.23 10.44
CA MET A 251 6.07 5.33 9.29
C MET A 251 5.55 5.97 7.99
N VAL A 252 4.50 6.81 8.08
CA VAL A 252 3.96 7.53 6.90
C VAL A 252 4.96 8.58 6.41
N LEU A 253 5.58 9.33 7.31
CA LEU A 253 6.58 10.34 6.95
C LEU A 253 7.81 9.71 6.30
N ASP A 254 8.32 8.62 6.86
CA ASP A 254 9.52 7.95 6.35
C ASP A 254 9.24 7.18 5.04
N GLY A 255 8.11 6.49 4.97
CA GLY A 255 7.79 5.56 3.89
C GLY A 255 7.03 6.14 2.72
N PHE A 256 6.29 7.25 2.91
CA PHE A 256 5.39 7.83 1.91
C PHE A 256 5.57 9.33 1.69
N GLN A 257 6.44 9.99 2.45
CA GLN A 257 6.91 11.37 2.28
C GLN A 257 5.80 12.34 1.84
N PRO A 258 4.77 12.58 2.67
CA PRO A 258 3.63 13.42 2.30
C PRO A 258 4.10 14.83 1.94
N ARG A 259 3.60 15.37 0.83
CA ARG A 259 3.96 16.71 0.35
C ARG A 259 3.34 17.81 1.18
N ARG A 260 2.11 17.60 1.63
CA ARG A 260 1.37 18.53 2.47
C ARG A 260 0.90 17.82 3.73
N ILE A 261 1.13 18.43 4.87
CA ILE A 261 0.65 17.93 6.15
C ILE A 261 -0.22 19.00 6.77
N PHE A 262 -1.41 18.62 7.18
CA PHE A 262 -2.33 19.48 7.88
C PHE A 262 -2.61 18.92 9.27
N ASP A 263 -2.74 19.80 10.28
CA ASP A 263 -3.14 19.45 11.63
C ASP A 263 -4.11 20.46 12.23
N ASN A 264 -4.67 20.11 13.38
CA ASN A 264 -5.57 20.97 14.15
C ASN A 264 -4.84 22.06 14.97
N GLY A 265 -3.57 22.29 14.77
CA GLY A 265 -2.76 23.24 15.53
C GLY A 265 -2.22 22.71 16.88
N GLN A 266 -2.55 21.51 17.28
CA GLN A 266 -2.00 20.84 18.46
C GLN A 266 -0.69 20.16 18.11
N SER A 267 0.43 20.82 18.32
CA SER A 267 1.78 20.34 17.93
C SER A 267 2.29 19.09 18.69
N ARG A 268 1.42 18.34 19.37
CA ARG A 268 1.78 17.11 20.10
C ARG A 268 2.13 15.92 19.19
N TRP A 269 1.68 15.94 17.93
CA TRP A 269 1.95 14.85 16.99
C TRP A 269 3.45 14.59 16.80
N THR A 270 4.31 15.61 16.88
CA THR A 270 5.77 15.45 16.82
C THR A 270 6.33 14.57 17.93
N ARG A 271 5.72 14.56 19.13
CA ARG A 271 6.13 13.67 20.23
C ARG A 271 5.75 12.21 19.96
N VAL A 272 4.58 11.98 19.36
CA VAL A 272 4.09 10.64 19.01
C VAL A 272 4.92 10.07 17.87
N ALA A 273 5.38 10.92 16.94
CA ALA A 273 6.27 10.54 15.83
C ALA A 273 7.72 10.24 16.24
N GLY A 274 8.04 10.24 17.54
CA GLY A 274 9.39 9.93 18.02
C GLY A 274 10.35 11.12 18.03
N GLY A 275 9.84 12.37 17.97
CA GLY A 275 10.65 13.60 18.07
C GLY A 275 10.47 14.54 16.88
N SER A 276 11.28 15.60 16.84
CA SER A 276 11.30 16.53 15.72
C SER A 276 11.81 15.84 14.46
N LEU A 277 10.95 15.71 13.45
CA LEU A 277 11.34 15.22 12.13
C LEU A 277 11.80 16.43 11.30
N PRO A 278 13.09 16.62 11.08
CA PRO A 278 13.60 17.76 10.32
C PRO A 278 13.08 17.66 8.86
N GLY A 279 12.49 18.77 8.39
CA GLY A 279 12.00 18.88 7.03
C GLY A 279 10.48 18.82 6.85
N PHE A 280 9.72 18.41 7.87
CA PHE A 280 8.26 18.38 7.80
C PHE A 280 7.63 19.51 8.61
N ARG A 281 6.76 20.28 7.96
CA ARG A 281 5.99 21.35 8.59
C ARG A 281 4.51 21.15 8.33
N ALA A 282 3.72 21.02 9.40
CA ALA A 282 2.29 20.96 9.27
C ALA A 282 1.69 22.37 9.12
N LEU A 283 0.71 22.49 8.24
CA LEU A 283 -0.15 23.65 8.09
C LEU A 283 -1.34 23.49 9.05
N ARG A 284 -1.66 24.55 9.79
CA ARG A 284 -2.73 24.49 10.78
C ARG A 284 -4.09 24.75 10.16
N LEU A 285 -5.02 23.83 10.38
CA LEU A 285 -6.44 24.00 10.06
C LEU A 285 -7.17 24.44 11.32
N ILE A 286 -7.18 25.73 11.58
CA ILE A 286 -7.78 26.35 12.78
C ILE A 286 -9.05 27.16 12.47
N GLU A 287 -9.46 27.16 11.23
CA GLU A 287 -10.66 27.85 10.71
C GLU A 287 -11.25 27.08 9.53
N PRO A 288 -12.53 27.32 9.20
CA PRO A 288 -13.14 26.69 8.04
C PRO A 288 -12.37 26.98 6.76
N ALA A 289 -12.04 25.93 6.02
CA ALA A 289 -11.29 25.99 4.79
C ALA A 289 -11.82 24.96 3.80
N THR A 290 -11.56 25.18 2.50
CA THR A 290 -11.83 24.18 1.46
C THR A 290 -10.52 23.78 0.81
N LEU A 291 -10.22 22.51 0.84
CA LEU A 291 -9.05 21.91 0.22
C LEU A 291 -9.50 21.21 -1.06
N PRO A 292 -9.09 21.69 -2.24
CA PRO A 292 -9.40 20.99 -3.49
C PRO A 292 -8.66 19.65 -3.53
N LEU A 293 -9.36 18.59 -3.87
CA LEU A 293 -8.85 17.26 -4.08
C LEU A 293 -8.95 16.91 -5.58
N GLY A 294 -7.99 17.38 -6.37
CA GLY A 294 -8.06 17.27 -7.82
C GLY A 294 -9.22 18.08 -8.42
N GLU A 295 -9.77 17.59 -9.53
CA GLU A 295 -10.90 18.22 -10.23
C GLU A 295 -12.26 17.63 -9.82
N SER A 296 -12.26 16.45 -9.17
CA SER A 296 -13.47 15.64 -8.95
C SER A 296 -14.04 15.76 -7.55
N ALA A 297 -13.27 16.27 -6.58
CA ALA A 297 -13.70 16.33 -5.19
C ALA A 297 -13.14 17.54 -4.44
N GLU A 298 -13.80 17.89 -3.35
CA GLU A 298 -13.32 18.88 -2.40
C GLU A 298 -13.47 18.37 -0.95
N LEU A 299 -12.55 18.75 -0.09
CA LEU A 299 -12.60 18.47 1.33
C LEU A 299 -12.80 19.79 2.09
N ARG A 300 -13.93 19.95 2.73
CA ARG A 300 -14.24 21.13 3.54
C ARG A 300 -13.92 20.87 5.00
N VAL A 301 -13.17 21.78 5.61
CA VAL A 301 -12.96 21.82 7.06
C VAL A 301 -14.15 22.52 7.67
N ILE A 302 -14.92 21.80 8.47
CA ILE A 302 -16.15 22.30 9.11
C ILE A 302 -15.86 22.76 10.53
N TYR A 303 -14.97 22.07 11.23
CA TYR A 303 -14.51 22.39 12.57
C TYR A 303 -12.97 22.19 12.64
N PRO A 304 -12.24 23.06 13.37
CA PRO A 304 -12.71 24.14 14.23
C PRO A 304 -13.23 25.34 13.45
N ARG A 305 -14.02 26.15 14.14
CA ARG A 305 -14.44 27.48 13.67
C ARG A 305 -13.44 28.52 14.19
N ALA A 306 -13.30 29.65 13.48
CA ALA A 306 -12.29 30.67 13.77
C ALA A 306 -12.20 31.01 15.26
N GLY A 307 -10.98 30.95 15.80
CA GLY A 307 -10.70 31.21 17.20
C GLY A 307 -9.68 30.23 17.78
N PRO A 308 -9.15 30.51 18.98
CA PRO A 308 -8.27 29.57 19.67
C PRO A 308 -9.07 28.29 19.95
N LEU A 309 -8.47 27.13 19.64
CA LEU A 309 -9.06 25.83 19.99
C LEU A 309 -9.20 25.73 21.51
N PRO A 310 -10.42 25.90 22.06
CA PRO A 310 -10.61 25.91 23.52
C PRO A 310 -10.57 24.51 24.11
N LEU A 311 -10.62 23.47 23.25
CA LEU A 311 -10.80 22.09 23.64
C LEU A 311 -9.52 21.30 23.44
N LEU A 312 -9.29 20.33 24.33
CA LEU A 312 -8.18 19.38 24.27
C LEU A 312 -8.74 17.96 24.09
N GLY A 313 -7.92 17.06 23.57
CA GLY A 313 -8.31 15.67 23.35
C GLY A 313 -9.25 15.52 22.15
N ASP A 314 -10.21 14.63 22.27
CA ASP A 314 -11.09 14.19 21.19
C ASP A 314 -11.95 15.35 20.64
N ASN A 315 -12.40 16.27 21.51
CA ASN A 315 -13.16 17.44 21.10
C ASN A 315 -12.35 18.50 20.33
N ALA A 316 -11.03 18.35 20.23
CA ALA A 316 -10.19 19.15 19.34
C ALA A 316 -10.05 18.54 17.94
N SER A 317 -10.73 17.45 17.65
CA SER A 317 -10.67 16.78 16.34
C SER A 317 -11.18 17.67 15.23
N LEU A 318 -10.52 17.60 14.07
CA LEU A 318 -11.04 18.19 12.83
C LEU A 318 -12.33 17.47 12.41
N VAL A 319 -13.35 18.23 12.04
CA VAL A 319 -14.52 17.71 11.33
C VAL A 319 -14.41 18.11 9.87
N LEU A 320 -14.42 17.10 9.00
CA LEU A 320 -14.20 17.27 7.57
C LEU A 320 -15.44 16.79 6.80
N GLN A 321 -15.75 17.44 5.69
CA GLN A 321 -16.79 17.00 4.77
C GLN A 321 -16.18 16.80 3.38
N LEU A 322 -16.13 15.55 2.93
CA LEU A 322 -15.75 15.21 1.56
C LEU A 322 -16.97 15.35 0.65
N ARG A 323 -16.78 16.04 -0.47
CA ARG A 323 -17.82 16.27 -1.48
C ARG A 323 -17.33 15.77 -2.84
N CYS A 324 -18.20 15.03 -3.53
CA CYS A 324 -17.99 14.58 -4.90
C CYS A 324 -19.33 14.64 -5.65
N GLY A 325 -19.46 15.57 -6.59
CA GLY A 325 -20.76 15.84 -7.21
C GLY A 325 -21.84 16.22 -6.20
N SER A 326 -22.94 15.45 -6.20
CA SER A 326 -24.05 15.61 -5.25
C SER A 326 -23.80 14.90 -3.91
N HIS A 327 -22.82 13.99 -3.85
CA HIS A 327 -22.58 13.12 -2.69
C HIS A 327 -21.70 13.79 -1.64
N ARG A 328 -22.01 13.53 -0.38
CA ARG A 328 -21.32 14.11 0.77
C ARG A 328 -21.04 13.06 1.82
N VAL A 329 -19.82 13.07 2.35
CA VAL A 329 -19.41 12.23 3.47
C VAL A 329 -18.87 13.12 4.59
N LEU A 330 -19.47 13.04 5.75
CA LEU A 330 -19.02 13.74 6.95
C LEU A 330 -18.09 12.84 7.74
N LEU A 331 -16.82 13.26 7.89
CA LEU A 331 -15.84 12.64 8.77
C LEU A 331 -15.80 13.44 10.06
N ALA A 332 -16.51 12.96 11.06
CA ALA A 332 -16.67 13.66 12.35
C ALA A 332 -15.61 13.24 13.39
N SER A 333 -14.68 12.32 13.03
CA SER A 333 -13.65 11.83 13.96
C SER A 333 -14.25 11.48 15.33
N ASP A 334 -13.58 11.83 16.41
CA ASP A 334 -13.99 11.47 17.78
C ASP A 334 -14.68 12.60 18.55
N ILE A 335 -15.25 13.60 17.85
CA ILE A 335 -15.96 14.69 18.54
C ILE A 335 -17.08 14.17 19.44
N GLY A 336 -17.28 14.79 20.60
CA GLY A 336 -18.38 14.49 21.53
C GLY A 336 -19.56 15.44 21.40
N ALA A 337 -20.56 15.22 22.24
CA ALA A 337 -21.80 16.00 22.29
C ALA A 337 -21.58 17.52 22.46
N THR A 338 -20.46 17.92 23.02
CA THR A 338 -20.09 19.34 23.17
C THR A 338 -19.88 20.01 21.84
N VAL A 339 -19.04 19.41 20.97
CA VAL A 339 -18.76 19.93 19.62
C VAL A 339 -19.96 19.76 18.70
N GLU A 340 -20.70 18.65 18.83
CA GLU A 340 -21.92 18.43 18.06
C GLU A 340 -22.92 19.56 18.28
N ARG A 341 -23.14 19.93 19.55
CA ARG A 341 -24.02 21.06 19.90
C ARG A 341 -23.52 22.41 19.38
N GLU A 342 -22.19 22.62 19.39
CA GLU A 342 -21.61 23.84 18.85
C GLU A 342 -21.85 23.96 17.34
N LEU A 343 -21.66 22.88 16.59
CA LEU A 343 -21.93 22.84 15.14
C LEU A 343 -23.39 23.12 14.83
N LEU A 344 -24.31 22.53 15.58
CA LEU A 344 -25.74 22.74 15.42
C LEU A 344 -26.19 24.17 15.78
N ALA A 345 -25.71 24.70 16.91
CA ALA A 345 -25.99 26.08 17.33
C ALA A 345 -25.48 27.10 16.28
N ALA A 346 -24.40 26.79 15.64
CA ALA A 346 -23.82 27.61 14.58
C ALA A 346 -24.50 27.42 13.22
N LYS A 347 -25.51 26.54 13.10
CA LYS A 347 -26.23 26.23 11.86
C LYS A 347 -25.31 25.86 10.70
N VAL A 348 -24.24 25.10 10.98
CA VAL A 348 -23.33 24.64 9.95
C VAL A 348 -24.02 23.59 9.09
N ASP A 349 -23.84 23.65 7.76
CA ASP A 349 -24.35 22.61 6.85
C ASP A 349 -23.52 21.34 6.98
N VAL A 350 -24.00 20.41 7.81
CA VAL A 350 -23.42 19.09 8.07
C VAL A 350 -24.14 17.97 7.30
N ARG A 351 -25.20 18.28 6.52
CA ARG A 351 -25.97 17.28 5.78
C ARG A 351 -25.07 16.45 4.90
N SER A 352 -25.17 15.11 5.03
CA SER A 352 -24.30 14.17 4.33
C SER A 352 -24.95 12.80 4.17
N ASP A 353 -24.67 12.10 3.09
CA ASP A 353 -25.20 10.77 2.81
C ASP A 353 -24.58 9.72 3.74
N ILE A 354 -23.33 9.95 4.14
CA ILE A 354 -22.57 9.05 5.01
C ILE A 354 -21.96 9.86 6.16
N LEU A 355 -22.07 9.31 7.36
CA LEU A 355 -21.40 9.78 8.56
C LEU A 355 -20.30 8.79 8.96
N ILE A 356 -19.04 9.24 9.05
CA ILE A 356 -17.93 8.46 9.59
C ILE A 356 -17.61 9.01 10.97
N LYS A 357 -17.66 8.13 11.97
CA LYS A 357 -17.54 8.49 13.37
C LYS A 357 -16.63 7.54 14.11
N GLY A 358 -15.78 8.08 14.99
CA GLY A 358 -15.11 7.32 16.02
C GLY A 358 -15.87 7.40 17.36
N LEU A 359 -15.28 6.86 18.41
CA LEU A 359 -15.85 6.84 19.74
C LEU A 359 -15.15 7.86 20.63
N HIS A 360 -15.89 8.82 21.14
CA HIS A 360 -15.37 9.78 22.13
C HIS A 360 -15.05 9.07 23.45
N SER A 361 -13.88 9.36 24.03
CA SER A 361 -13.37 8.67 25.22
C SER A 361 -14.16 8.95 26.51
N ARG A 362 -14.87 10.08 26.58
CA ARG A 362 -15.50 10.57 27.83
C ARG A 362 -16.91 11.06 27.67
N GLU A 363 -17.30 11.59 26.53
CA GLU A 363 -18.63 12.16 26.29
C GLU A 363 -19.47 11.21 25.45
N ASP A 364 -20.78 11.37 25.54
CA ASP A 364 -21.70 10.79 24.56
C ASP A 364 -21.42 11.42 23.18
N SER A 365 -21.72 10.69 22.15
CA SER A 365 -21.49 11.15 20.78
C SER A 365 -22.52 10.56 19.83
N CYS A 366 -22.60 11.13 18.63
CA CYS A 366 -23.63 10.77 17.65
C CYS A 366 -25.04 11.02 18.24
N THR A 367 -25.23 12.24 18.75
CA THR A 367 -26.49 12.67 19.40
C THR A 367 -27.63 12.71 18.38
N ASP A 368 -28.87 12.62 18.87
CA ASP A 368 -30.07 12.74 18.02
C ASP A 368 -30.04 14.01 17.16
N GLY A 369 -29.66 15.15 17.77
CA GLY A 369 -29.55 16.41 17.05
C GLY A 369 -28.51 16.37 15.89
N LEU A 370 -27.38 15.69 16.07
CA LEU A 370 -26.42 15.50 14.98
C LEU A 370 -26.98 14.59 13.88
N LEU A 371 -27.64 13.49 14.29
CA LEU A 371 -28.24 12.54 13.33
C LEU A 371 -29.35 13.20 12.51
N ASP A 372 -30.20 14.02 13.13
CA ASP A 372 -31.23 14.79 12.45
C ASP A 372 -30.64 15.80 11.44
N ALA A 373 -29.57 16.48 11.83
CA ALA A 373 -28.94 17.49 10.97
C ALA A 373 -28.15 16.89 9.82
N VAL A 374 -27.46 15.76 10.05
CA VAL A 374 -26.68 15.03 9.01
C VAL A 374 -27.63 14.26 8.11
N ALA A 375 -28.68 13.63 8.65
CA ALA A 375 -29.63 12.75 7.98
C ALA A 375 -28.94 11.67 7.12
N PRO A 376 -28.02 10.87 7.69
CA PRO A 376 -27.19 9.94 6.93
C PRO A 376 -27.98 8.70 6.53
N GLN A 377 -27.68 8.14 5.35
CA GLN A 377 -28.14 6.81 4.95
C GLN A 377 -27.28 5.70 5.59
N TRP A 378 -25.98 6.01 5.77
CA TRP A 378 -25.01 5.10 6.35
C TRP A 378 -24.21 5.79 7.46
N VAL A 379 -23.98 5.06 8.54
CA VAL A 379 -23.03 5.46 9.59
C VAL A 379 -21.92 4.41 9.66
N ILE A 380 -20.68 4.85 9.43
CA ILE A 380 -19.49 4.01 9.52
C ILE A 380 -18.79 4.35 10.83
N ILE A 381 -18.68 3.36 11.72
CA ILE A 381 -18.03 3.52 13.02
C ILE A 381 -16.64 2.92 12.95
N SER A 382 -15.61 3.78 13.08
CA SER A 382 -14.23 3.34 13.23
C SER A 382 -14.00 2.97 14.69
N CYS A 383 -13.88 1.68 14.96
CA CYS A 383 -13.69 1.16 16.30
C CYS A 383 -12.96 -0.19 16.28
N GLY A 384 -12.35 -0.53 17.42
CA GLY A 384 -11.71 -1.81 17.64
C GLY A 384 -12.46 -2.65 18.68
N GLU A 385 -11.84 -3.76 19.05
CA GLU A 385 -12.42 -4.70 20.00
C GLU A 385 -12.64 -4.10 21.40
N ALA A 386 -11.82 -3.13 21.82
CA ALA A 386 -11.98 -2.45 23.10
C ALA A 386 -13.30 -1.64 23.17
N ALA A 387 -13.77 -1.13 22.05
CA ALA A 387 -15.01 -0.39 21.94
C ALA A 387 -16.24 -1.21 22.37
N THR A 388 -16.23 -2.52 22.11
CA THR A 388 -17.32 -3.43 22.47
C THR A 388 -17.52 -3.56 23.99
N ARG A 389 -16.51 -3.17 24.75
CA ARG A 389 -16.54 -3.20 26.24
C ARG A 389 -17.05 -1.90 26.86
N THR A 390 -17.31 -0.88 26.04
CA THR A 390 -17.81 0.41 26.52
C THR A 390 -19.33 0.47 26.48
N PRO A 391 -20.00 0.97 27.53
CA PRO A 391 -21.47 1.14 27.54
C PRO A 391 -21.99 2.15 26.49
N ALA A 392 -21.10 3.05 26.02
CA ALA A 392 -21.47 4.09 25.07
C ALA A 392 -21.83 3.53 23.68
N LEU A 393 -21.17 2.46 23.23
CA LEU A 393 -21.40 1.92 21.90
C LEU A 393 -22.83 1.37 21.69
N PRO A 394 -23.39 0.51 22.56
CA PRO A 394 -24.78 0.05 22.39
C PRO A 394 -25.81 1.19 22.35
N ALA A 395 -25.66 2.21 23.20
CA ALA A 395 -26.56 3.36 23.21
C ALA A 395 -26.48 4.16 21.89
N MET A 396 -25.29 4.37 21.38
CA MET A 396 -25.05 5.01 20.08
C MET A 396 -25.67 4.20 18.93
N LEU A 397 -25.47 2.88 18.91
CA LEU A 397 -26.05 1.99 17.88
C LEU A 397 -27.58 2.07 17.88
N SER A 398 -28.21 1.97 19.05
CA SER A 398 -29.68 2.06 19.18
C SER A 398 -30.22 3.42 18.68
N ARG A 399 -29.48 4.50 18.91
CA ARG A 399 -29.83 5.83 18.41
C ARG A 399 -29.76 5.89 16.87
N ILE A 400 -28.67 5.41 16.29
CA ILE A 400 -28.48 5.42 14.83
C ILE A 400 -29.57 4.59 14.13
N GLU A 401 -29.87 3.41 14.67
CA GLU A 401 -30.96 2.55 14.17
C GLU A 401 -32.34 3.21 14.26
N ALA A 402 -32.60 3.90 15.36
CA ALA A 402 -33.85 4.65 15.52
C ALA A 402 -34.03 5.76 14.48
N HIS A 403 -32.94 6.34 13.96
CA HIS A 403 -32.98 7.32 12.87
C HIS A 403 -32.98 6.67 11.46
N GLY A 404 -33.07 5.33 11.38
CA GLY A 404 -33.19 4.59 10.12
C GLY A 404 -31.90 4.49 9.31
N ALA A 405 -30.76 4.88 9.84
CA ALA A 405 -29.48 4.75 9.18
C ALA A 405 -28.91 3.34 9.32
N ARG A 406 -28.25 2.87 8.25
CA ARG A 406 -27.53 1.59 8.27
C ARG A 406 -26.17 1.75 8.93
N VAL A 407 -25.78 0.81 9.78
CA VAL A 407 -24.50 0.85 10.51
C VAL A 407 -23.51 -0.15 9.94
N LEU A 408 -22.28 0.31 9.72
CA LEU A 408 -21.11 -0.53 9.47
C LEU A 408 -20.05 -0.22 10.52
N ARG A 409 -19.43 -1.26 11.07
CA ARG A 409 -18.38 -1.16 12.10
C ARG A 409 -17.10 -1.80 11.59
N THR A 410 -15.97 -1.11 11.74
CA THR A 410 -14.68 -1.62 11.21
C THR A 410 -14.18 -2.86 11.96
N ASP A 411 -14.57 -3.08 13.21
CA ASP A 411 -14.23 -4.29 13.98
C ASP A 411 -15.03 -5.53 13.55
N VAL A 412 -16.23 -5.35 13.00
CA VAL A 412 -17.12 -6.43 12.54
C VAL A 412 -17.04 -6.62 11.03
N ASN A 413 -17.11 -5.53 10.28
CA ASN A 413 -17.22 -5.54 8.82
C ASN A 413 -15.86 -5.41 8.11
N GLY A 414 -14.75 -5.26 8.87
CA GLY A 414 -13.43 -4.96 8.31
C GLY A 414 -13.38 -3.56 7.73
N ALA A 415 -12.47 -3.32 6.78
CA ALA A 415 -12.39 -2.04 6.09
C ALA A 415 -13.68 -1.76 5.29
N VAL A 416 -14.14 -0.50 5.31
CA VAL A 416 -15.32 -0.07 4.56
C VAL A 416 -14.90 0.88 3.46
N THR A 417 -15.29 0.56 2.22
CA THR A 417 -14.97 1.34 1.03
C THR A 417 -16.22 1.99 0.47
N VAL A 418 -16.17 3.30 0.34
CA VAL A 418 -17.19 4.16 -0.27
C VAL A 418 -16.69 4.61 -1.63
N ARG A 419 -17.39 4.27 -2.70
CA ARG A 419 -17.11 4.74 -4.05
C ARG A 419 -18.12 5.78 -4.46
N MET A 420 -17.65 6.91 -4.92
CA MET A 420 -18.44 8.05 -5.34
C MET A 420 -18.10 8.40 -6.78
N SER A 421 -19.10 8.45 -7.63
CA SER A 421 -19.07 9.12 -8.93
C SER A 421 -19.96 10.36 -8.88
N LEU A 422 -20.17 11.03 -10.01
CA LEU A 422 -21.07 12.18 -10.05
C LEU A 422 -22.51 11.82 -9.67
N ASP A 423 -22.96 10.61 -10.04
CA ASP A 423 -24.36 10.17 -9.95
C ASP A 423 -24.55 8.92 -9.08
N ASP A 424 -23.48 8.24 -8.66
CA ASP A 424 -23.56 6.97 -7.95
C ASP A 424 -22.75 6.95 -6.64
N LEU A 425 -23.33 6.30 -5.63
CA LEU A 425 -22.75 6.10 -4.32
C LEU A 425 -22.84 4.62 -3.93
N ASP A 426 -21.73 3.93 -3.90
CA ASP A 426 -21.65 2.50 -3.56
C ASP A 426 -20.84 2.31 -2.26
N VAL A 427 -21.38 1.52 -1.32
CA VAL A 427 -20.73 1.23 -0.03
C VAL A 427 -20.49 -0.27 0.08
N LYS A 428 -19.22 -0.65 0.24
CA LYS A 428 -18.79 -2.04 0.37
C LYS A 428 -17.94 -2.24 1.62
N ASN A 429 -18.14 -3.35 2.29
CA ASN A 429 -17.32 -3.81 3.39
C ASN A 429 -16.42 -4.98 2.98
N PHE A 430 -15.28 -5.10 3.62
CA PHE A 430 -14.29 -6.13 3.30
C PHE A 430 -14.72 -7.52 3.77
N LEU A 431 -15.31 -7.60 4.97
CA LEU A 431 -15.86 -8.83 5.53
C LEU A 431 -17.37 -8.83 5.27
N SER A 432 -17.83 -9.43 4.17
CA SER A 432 -19.27 -9.64 3.94
C SER A 432 -19.73 -10.87 4.72
N ASP A 433 -20.96 -10.86 5.21
CA ASP A 433 -21.60 -11.98 5.92
C ASP A 433 -21.67 -13.28 5.07
N SER A 434 -21.33 -13.22 3.79
CA SER A 434 -21.38 -14.31 2.83
C SER A 434 -20.02 -14.90 2.43
N SER A 435 -18.89 -14.38 2.96
CA SER A 435 -17.58 -14.96 2.68
C SER A 435 -17.28 -16.07 3.69
N PRO A 436 -17.06 -17.33 3.27
CA PRO A 436 -16.51 -18.34 4.16
C PRO A 436 -15.08 -17.92 4.48
N VAL A 437 -14.90 -17.27 5.61
CA VAL A 437 -13.58 -17.00 6.19
C VAL A 437 -12.93 -18.34 6.41
N LEU A 438 -11.85 -18.63 5.70
CA LEU A 438 -10.92 -19.70 6.02
C LEU A 438 -10.67 -19.66 7.52
N GLY A 439 -11.20 -20.69 8.22
CA GLY A 439 -11.38 -20.71 9.64
C GLY A 439 -10.11 -20.43 10.44
N PHE A 440 -10.06 -19.24 11.00
CA PHE A 440 -9.45 -19.10 12.30
C PHE A 440 -10.57 -19.28 13.33
N ALA A 441 -10.67 -20.51 13.82
CA ALA A 441 -11.58 -20.89 14.89
C ALA A 441 -11.44 -19.87 16.03
N ARG A 442 -12.54 -19.23 16.39
CA ARG A 442 -12.66 -18.61 17.71
C ARG A 442 -12.25 -19.66 18.74
N ARG A 443 -11.09 -19.51 19.36
CA ARG A 443 -10.84 -20.18 20.62
C ARG A 443 -11.76 -19.55 21.64
N GLU A 444 -12.88 -20.15 21.87
CA GLU A 444 -13.59 -19.99 23.13
C GLU A 444 -12.66 -20.51 24.21
N THR A 445 -12.09 -19.61 24.98
CA THR A 445 -11.46 -19.94 26.25
C THR A 445 -12.55 -19.98 27.31
N PRO A 446 -12.57 -21.04 28.14
CA PRO A 446 -13.59 -21.25 29.19
C PRO A 446 -13.55 -20.19 30.28
#